data_4a361bd1827d484c9d8a88bcbf49d757
#
_entry.id   4a361bd1827d484c9d8a88bcbf49d757
#
_cell.length_a   1.000
_cell.length_b   1.000
_cell.length_c   1.000
_cell.angle_alpha   90.00
_cell.angle_beta   90.00
_cell.angle_gamma   90.00
#
_symmetry.space_group_name_H-M   'P 1'
#
loop_
_entity.id
_entity.type
_entity.pdbx_description
1 polymer ?
#
loop_
_entity_poly.entity_id
_entity_poly.type
_entity_poly.pdbx_seq_one_letter_code
_entity_poly.pdbx_strand_id
1 'polypeptide(L)'
;MSAKQNFEEVWFAGVHGDIGGGYPEAQSGAVKIPLAWMIKETKPAGLLYRSRTVNDIVLGKSGKKYVPLDATVPLHDSMSVGWKILEYIPRRVPENSWRKHGSRSAIYFPLSDRRFIPDDALIHISVKERKDASSYDPPNLPANPHFVP
;
A
#
# COMPACT_ATOMS: atom_id res chain seq x y z
N MET A 1 -9.56 33.26 3.72
CA MET A 1 -8.35 32.57 4.21
C MET A 1 -8.49 31.10 3.83
N SER A 2 -7.63 30.57 2.96
CA SER A 2 -7.61 29.14 2.64
C SER A 2 -7.15 28.39 3.87
N ALA A 3 -7.99 27.49 4.41
CA ALA A 3 -7.58 26.62 5.48
C ALA A 3 -6.39 25.77 5.00
N LYS A 4 -5.30 25.75 5.76
CA LYS A 4 -4.13 24.92 5.43
C LYS A 4 -4.58 23.46 5.52
N GLN A 5 -4.71 22.81 4.37
CA GLN A 5 -5.09 21.41 4.30
C GLN A 5 -3.94 20.57 4.86
N ASN A 6 -4.23 19.69 5.81
CA ASN A 6 -3.27 18.69 6.26
C ASN A 6 -3.38 17.49 5.32
N PHE A 7 -2.29 17.18 4.62
CA PHE A 7 -2.20 16.06 3.69
C PHE A 7 -1.02 15.18 4.11
N GLU A 8 -1.26 13.89 4.24
CA GLU A 8 -0.24 12.90 4.54
C GLU A 8 -0.42 11.69 3.61
N GLU A 9 0.69 11.22 3.04
CA GLU A 9 0.73 10.03 2.20
C GLU A 9 1.71 9.03 2.81
N VAL A 10 1.20 7.83 3.12
CA VAL A 10 2.00 6.74 3.70
C VAL A 10 1.92 5.51 2.80
N TRP A 11 3.08 4.91 2.55
CA TRP A 11 3.21 3.75 1.66
C TRP A 11 3.20 2.44 2.45
N PHE A 12 2.48 1.47 1.93
CA PHE A 12 2.34 0.12 2.50
C PHE A 12 2.77 -0.94 1.49
N ALA A 13 3.14 -2.13 1.98
CA ALA A 13 3.43 -3.27 1.14
C ALA A 13 2.14 -3.89 0.59
N GLY A 14 2.15 -4.27 -0.70
CA GLY A 14 1.06 -5.00 -1.32
C GLY A 14 0.55 -4.39 -2.61
N VAL A 15 -0.35 -5.11 -3.25
CA VAL A 15 -1.09 -4.67 -4.42
C VAL A 15 -2.36 -3.91 -4.00
N HIS A 16 -3.10 -3.40 -4.97
CA HIS A 16 -4.31 -2.59 -4.73
C HIS A 16 -5.28 -3.23 -3.74
N GLY A 17 -5.55 -4.53 -3.86
CA GLY A 17 -6.45 -5.25 -2.97
C GLY A 17 -5.89 -5.49 -1.57
N ASP A 18 -4.57 -5.54 -1.39
CA ASP A 18 -3.92 -5.65 -0.08
C ASP A 18 -4.00 -4.34 0.71
N ILE A 19 -4.25 -3.22 0.03
CA ILE A 19 -4.40 -1.89 0.65
C ILE A 19 -5.87 -1.49 0.78
N GLY A 20 -6.63 -1.63 -0.31
CA GLY A 20 -8.03 -1.17 -0.41
C GLY A 20 -9.08 -2.24 -0.07
N GLY A 21 -8.68 -3.48 0.09
CA GLY A 21 -9.60 -4.60 0.32
C GLY A 21 -10.12 -5.25 -0.95
N GLY A 22 -11.03 -6.22 -0.77
CA GLY A 22 -11.65 -6.97 -1.85
C GLY A 22 -11.36 -8.47 -1.82
N TYR A 23 -10.46 -8.91 -0.96
CA TYR A 23 -10.20 -10.34 -0.74
C TYR A 23 -11.06 -10.93 0.37
N PRO A 24 -11.26 -12.27 0.38
CA PRO A 24 -11.96 -12.96 1.47
C PRO A 24 -11.30 -12.68 2.82
N GLU A 25 -12.10 -12.70 3.89
CA GLU A 25 -11.64 -12.40 5.25
C GLU A 25 -10.39 -13.19 5.66
N ALA A 26 -10.34 -14.48 5.34
CA ALA A 26 -9.20 -15.34 5.67
C ALA A 26 -7.86 -14.89 5.03
N GLN A 27 -7.90 -14.03 4.02
CA GLN A 27 -6.76 -13.49 3.29
C GLN A 27 -6.57 -11.99 3.55
N SER A 28 -7.30 -11.42 4.50
CA SER A 28 -7.39 -9.96 4.71
C SER A 28 -6.45 -9.43 5.79
N GLY A 29 -5.46 -10.21 6.26
CA GLY A 29 -4.53 -9.76 7.30
C GLY A 29 -3.77 -8.49 6.92
N ALA A 30 -3.27 -8.41 5.68
CA ALA A 30 -2.50 -7.26 5.20
C ALA A 30 -3.33 -5.98 5.12
N VAL A 31 -4.56 -6.02 4.57
CA VAL A 31 -5.42 -4.83 4.39
C VAL A 31 -5.85 -4.19 5.70
N LYS A 32 -5.82 -4.95 6.80
CA LYS A 32 -6.18 -4.42 8.13
C LYS A 32 -5.14 -3.44 8.68
N ILE A 33 -3.91 -3.48 8.19
CA ILE A 33 -2.86 -2.56 8.60
C ILE A 33 -3.14 -1.13 8.10
N PRO A 34 -3.29 -0.85 6.78
CA PRO A 34 -3.66 0.48 6.32
C PRO A 34 -5.04 0.93 6.84
N LEU A 35 -5.98 0.00 7.06
CA LEU A 35 -7.26 0.33 7.67
C LEU A 35 -7.11 0.79 9.13
N ALA A 36 -6.29 0.10 9.93
CA ALA A 36 -6.00 0.49 11.31
C ALA A 36 -5.28 1.85 11.37
N TRP A 37 -4.31 2.07 10.49
CA TRP A 37 -3.64 3.35 10.34
C TRP A 37 -4.63 4.46 10.00
N MET A 38 -5.49 4.27 8.99
CA MET A 38 -6.51 5.26 8.61
C MET A 38 -7.46 5.60 9.76
N ILE A 39 -7.88 4.61 10.56
CA ILE A 39 -8.72 4.83 11.74
C ILE A 39 -7.96 5.67 12.78
N LYS A 40 -6.68 5.37 13.01
CA LYS A 40 -5.82 6.11 13.94
C LYS A 40 -5.70 7.58 13.54
N GLU A 41 -5.40 7.85 12.28
CA GLU A 41 -5.16 9.20 11.77
C GLU A 41 -6.45 10.04 11.65
N THR A 42 -7.57 9.41 11.37
CA THR A 42 -8.85 10.14 11.19
C THR A 42 -9.63 10.33 12.51
N LYS A 43 -9.32 9.58 13.56
CA LYS A 43 -9.96 9.74 14.87
C LYS A 43 -9.73 11.13 15.50
N PRO A 44 -8.52 11.71 15.49
CA PRO A 44 -8.28 13.08 15.96
C PRO A 44 -9.01 14.14 15.13
N ALA A 45 -9.29 13.84 13.86
CA ALA A 45 -10.09 14.71 12.97
C ALA A 45 -11.60 14.65 13.25
N GLY A 46 -12.03 13.89 14.28
CA GLY A 46 -13.42 13.83 14.73
C GLY A 46 -14.24 12.67 14.15
N LEU A 47 -13.65 11.74 13.40
CA LEU A 47 -14.38 10.55 12.95
C LEU A 47 -14.63 9.61 14.15
N LEU A 48 -15.88 9.16 14.25
CA LEU A 48 -16.30 8.29 15.34
C LEU A 48 -16.35 6.82 14.88
N TYR A 49 -15.70 5.96 15.63
CA TYR A 49 -15.66 4.52 15.37
C TYR A 49 -16.23 3.74 16.55
N ARG A 50 -17.01 2.70 16.25
CA ARG A 50 -17.49 1.77 17.29
C ARG A 50 -16.34 0.89 17.73
N SER A 51 -15.87 1.05 18.97
CA SER A 51 -14.72 0.32 19.53
C SER A 51 -14.87 -1.21 19.40
N ARG A 52 -16.09 -1.74 19.60
CA ARG A 52 -16.36 -3.18 19.39
C ARG A 52 -16.07 -3.60 17.94
N THR A 53 -16.56 -2.85 16.96
CA THR A 53 -16.34 -3.16 15.53
C THR A 53 -14.85 -3.11 15.16
N VAL A 54 -14.13 -2.10 15.66
CA VAL A 54 -12.67 -1.99 15.46
C VAL A 54 -11.95 -3.19 16.08
N ASN A 55 -12.26 -3.54 17.32
CA ASN A 55 -11.65 -4.67 18.01
C ASN A 55 -11.92 -6.01 17.31
N ASP A 56 -13.15 -6.22 16.87
CA ASP A 56 -13.57 -7.50 16.27
C ASP A 56 -13.05 -7.63 14.84
N ILE A 57 -13.33 -6.65 13.96
CA ILE A 57 -13.10 -6.75 12.53
C ILE A 57 -11.66 -6.35 12.17
N VAL A 58 -11.15 -5.24 12.71
CA VAL A 58 -9.84 -4.71 12.34
C VAL A 58 -8.72 -5.41 13.09
N LEU A 59 -8.86 -5.49 14.43
CA LEU A 59 -7.83 -6.06 15.30
C LEU A 59 -7.96 -7.59 15.49
N GLY A 60 -9.04 -8.22 14.98
CA GLY A 60 -9.26 -9.66 15.07
C GLY A 60 -9.35 -10.21 16.48
N LYS A 61 -9.69 -9.38 17.49
CA LYS A 61 -9.69 -9.78 18.92
C LYS A 61 -10.76 -10.80 19.29
N SER A 62 -11.81 -10.94 18.47
CA SER A 62 -12.87 -11.94 18.68
C SER A 62 -12.50 -13.37 18.25
N GLY A 63 -11.34 -13.57 17.65
CA GLY A 63 -10.61 -14.83 17.57
C GLY A 63 -11.12 -15.92 16.65
N LYS A 64 -12.33 -15.83 16.07
CA LYS A 64 -12.89 -16.94 15.26
C LYS A 64 -13.46 -16.53 13.91
N LYS A 65 -13.90 -15.31 13.76
CA LYS A 65 -14.58 -14.83 12.55
C LYS A 65 -13.70 -13.93 11.70
N TYR A 66 -12.83 -13.17 12.35
CA TYR A 66 -11.99 -12.17 11.71
C TYR A 66 -10.53 -12.44 12.01
N VAL A 67 -9.69 -12.47 10.96
CA VAL A 67 -8.24 -12.60 11.12
C VAL A 67 -7.65 -11.33 11.74
N PRO A 68 -6.59 -11.41 12.54
CA PRO A 68 -5.86 -10.24 13.02
C PRO A 68 -5.16 -9.52 11.86
N LEU A 69 -4.76 -8.26 12.09
CA LEU A 69 -3.81 -7.59 11.21
C LEU A 69 -2.45 -8.31 11.29
N ASP A 70 -1.84 -8.53 10.12
CA ASP A 70 -0.57 -9.25 10.04
C ASP A 70 0.23 -8.77 8.83
N ALA A 71 1.42 -8.22 9.11
CA ALA A 71 2.33 -7.74 8.08
C ALA A 71 3.02 -8.86 7.30
N THR A 72 2.97 -10.11 7.80
CA THR A 72 3.74 -11.23 7.25
C THR A 72 2.94 -12.14 6.32
N VAL A 73 1.61 -12.00 6.28
CA VAL A 73 0.77 -12.81 5.38
C VAL A 73 1.21 -12.67 3.92
N PRO A 74 1.04 -13.71 3.08
CA PRO A 74 1.33 -13.61 1.66
C PRO A 74 0.59 -12.44 1.01
N LEU A 75 1.29 -11.64 0.22
CA LEU A 75 0.67 -10.61 -0.62
C LEU A 75 0.10 -11.24 -1.88
N HIS A 76 -0.94 -10.63 -2.41
CA HIS A 76 -1.59 -11.12 -3.62
C HIS A 76 -0.86 -10.64 -4.88
N ASP A 77 -0.98 -11.42 -5.95
CA ASP A 77 -0.63 -10.99 -7.30
C ASP A 77 -1.91 -10.57 -8.04
N SER A 78 -2.03 -9.29 -8.35
CA SER A 78 -3.16 -8.76 -9.10
C SER A 78 -3.00 -8.87 -10.63
N MET A 79 -1.87 -9.42 -11.12
CA MET A 79 -1.55 -9.53 -12.52
C MET A 79 -2.21 -10.75 -13.17
N SER A 80 -3.47 -10.62 -13.59
CA SER A 80 -4.13 -11.63 -14.43
C SER A 80 -3.48 -11.71 -15.82
N VAL A 81 -3.74 -12.81 -16.54
CA VAL A 81 -3.23 -13.01 -17.90
C VAL A 81 -3.62 -11.85 -18.84
N GLY A 82 -4.84 -11.33 -18.73
CA GLY A 82 -5.30 -10.18 -19.50
C GLY A 82 -4.49 -8.91 -19.22
N TRP A 83 -4.20 -8.64 -17.94
CA TRP A 83 -3.36 -7.51 -17.54
C TRP A 83 -1.93 -7.66 -18.04
N LYS A 84 -1.35 -8.86 -18.02
CA LYS A 84 -0.01 -9.13 -18.58
C LYS A 84 0.07 -8.78 -20.07
N ILE A 85 -0.96 -9.06 -20.86
CA ILE A 85 -1.02 -8.68 -22.28
C ILE A 85 -1.05 -7.16 -22.43
N LEU A 86 -1.82 -6.45 -21.60
CA LEU A 86 -1.90 -4.98 -21.63
C LEU A 86 -0.59 -4.28 -21.26
N GLU A 87 0.31 -4.94 -20.55
CA GLU A 87 1.64 -4.41 -20.20
C GLU A 87 2.58 -4.32 -21.43
N TYR A 88 2.29 -5.04 -22.51
CA TYR A 88 3.02 -4.93 -23.78
C TYR A 88 2.45 -3.86 -24.72
N ILE A 89 1.39 -3.15 -24.32
CA ILE A 89 0.87 -2.04 -25.11
C ILE A 89 1.68 -0.78 -24.81
N PRO A 90 2.29 -0.14 -25.83
CA PRO A 90 3.07 1.07 -25.63
C PRO A 90 2.19 2.21 -25.14
N ARG A 91 2.67 2.95 -24.16
CA ARG A 91 2.00 4.12 -23.58
C ARG A 91 2.89 5.35 -23.75
N ARG A 92 2.26 6.53 -23.89
CA ARG A 92 2.99 7.79 -23.86
C ARG A 92 3.44 8.11 -22.45
N VAL A 93 4.66 8.59 -22.31
CA VAL A 93 5.18 9.11 -21.03
C VAL A 93 4.46 10.42 -20.73
N PRO A 94 3.69 10.53 -19.62
CA PRO A 94 3.07 11.80 -19.22
C PRO A 94 4.13 12.88 -18.97
N GLU A 95 3.79 14.14 -19.22
CA GLU A 95 4.73 15.25 -19.09
C GLU A 95 5.32 15.40 -17.68
N ASN A 96 4.54 15.10 -16.66
CA ASN A 96 4.93 15.18 -15.24
C ASN A 96 5.39 13.84 -14.66
N SER A 97 5.73 12.85 -15.52
CA SER A 97 6.18 11.54 -15.05
C SER A 97 7.67 11.56 -14.70
N TRP A 98 8.03 10.92 -13.57
CA TRP A 98 9.41 10.64 -13.20
C TRP A 98 10.19 9.91 -14.32
N ARG A 99 9.50 9.12 -15.16
CA ARG A 99 10.08 8.45 -16.33
C ARG A 99 10.66 9.40 -17.36
N LYS A 100 10.21 10.65 -17.40
CA LYS A 100 10.71 11.67 -18.33
C LYS A 100 12.16 12.06 -18.04
N HIS A 101 12.60 11.94 -16.80
CA HIS A 101 13.95 12.31 -16.37
C HIS A 101 15.02 11.28 -16.77
N GLY A 102 14.61 10.03 -17.09
CA GLY A 102 15.52 8.94 -17.47
C GLY A 102 15.42 8.44 -18.92
N SER A 103 14.40 8.86 -19.66
CA SER A 103 14.15 8.35 -21.02
C SER A 103 14.08 9.46 -22.06
N ARG A 104 14.85 9.28 -23.16
CA ARG A 104 14.72 10.10 -24.37
C ARG A 104 13.50 9.72 -25.23
N SER A 105 12.81 8.62 -24.90
CA SER A 105 11.64 8.14 -25.64
C SER A 105 10.36 8.72 -25.09
N ALA A 106 9.48 9.19 -25.98
CA ALA A 106 8.13 9.63 -25.62
C ALA A 106 7.17 8.46 -25.35
N ILE A 107 7.62 7.22 -25.54
CA ILE A 107 6.83 5.98 -25.44
C ILE A 107 7.57 5.00 -24.52
N TYR A 108 6.81 4.29 -23.67
CA TYR A 108 7.32 3.22 -22.81
C TYR A 108 6.38 2.03 -22.82
N PHE A 109 6.91 0.86 -22.48
CA PHE A 109 6.16 -0.37 -22.22
C PHE A 109 6.14 -0.57 -20.71
N PRO A 110 4.97 -0.72 -20.06
CA PRO A 110 4.88 -0.89 -18.61
C PRO A 110 5.66 -2.11 -18.08
N LEU A 111 5.50 -3.28 -18.72
CA LEU A 111 6.21 -4.54 -18.41
C LEU A 111 6.19 -4.90 -16.90
N SER A 112 5.04 -4.70 -16.24
CA SER A 112 4.89 -4.90 -14.80
C SER A 112 5.78 -3.99 -13.96
N ASP A 113 6.08 -2.79 -14.48
CA ASP A 113 6.92 -1.81 -13.83
C ASP A 113 6.39 -1.43 -12.44
N ARG A 114 7.28 -1.33 -11.48
CA ARG A 114 6.93 -1.00 -10.10
C ARG A 114 6.66 0.49 -9.96
N ARG A 115 5.84 0.85 -8.97
CA ARG A 115 5.63 2.25 -8.65
C ARG A 115 6.93 2.88 -8.18
N PHE A 116 7.19 4.08 -8.64
CA PHE A 116 8.24 4.91 -8.11
C PHE A 116 7.83 5.38 -6.70
N ILE A 117 8.71 5.18 -5.73
CA ILE A 117 8.57 5.66 -4.37
C ILE A 117 9.59 6.79 -4.22
N PRO A 118 9.19 8.04 -3.91
CA PRO A 118 10.10 9.14 -3.66
C PRO A 118 11.03 8.84 -2.46
N ASP A 119 12.23 9.43 -2.47
CA ASP A 119 13.21 9.20 -1.39
C ASP A 119 12.75 9.75 -0.03
N ASP A 120 11.88 10.76 -0.04
CA ASP A 120 11.27 11.38 1.14
C ASP A 120 9.90 10.77 1.53
N ALA A 121 9.48 9.70 0.85
CA ALA A 121 8.21 9.05 1.13
C ALA A 121 8.15 8.46 2.54
N LEU A 122 7.01 8.63 3.20
CA LEU A 122 6.73 7.98 4.48
C LEU A 122 6.33 6.53 4.23
N ILE A 123 7.04 5.60 4.83
CA ILE A 123 6.80 4.16 4.69
C ILE A 123 6.27 3.62 6.01
N HIS A 124 5.14 2.93 5.99
CA HIS A 124 4.60 2.33 7.22
C HIS A 124 5.55 1.27 7.78
N ILE A 125 5.69 1.23 9.11
CA ILE A 125 6.60 0.31 9.81
C ILE A 125 6.37 -1.16 9.46
N SER A 126 5.14 -1.55 9.08
CA SER A 126 4.82 -2.92 8.65
C SER A 126 5.62 -3.39 7.43
N VAL A 127 6.13 -2.49 6.62
CA VAL A 127 7.03 -2.84 5.51
C VAL A 127 8.37 -3.35 6.06
N LYS A 128 8.88 -2.71 7.10
CA LYS A 128 10.09 -3.15 7.80
C LYS A 128 9.85 -4.49 8.50
N GLU A 129 8.74 -4.63 9.23
CA GLU A 129 8.37 -5.90 9.89
C GLU A 129 8.32 -7.06 8.90
N ARG A 130 7.74 -6.84 7.71
CA ARG A 130 7.71 -7.82 6.63
C ARG A 130 9.11 -8.17 6.11
N LYS A 131 9.97 -7.17 5.90
CA LYS A 131 11.37 -7.41 5.46
C LYS A 131 12.12 -8.24 6.47
N ASP A 132 11.99 -7.91 7.75
CA ASP A 132 12.71 -8.59 8.84
C ASP A 132 12.21 -10.04 9.04
N ALA A 133 10.94 -10.31 8.74
CA ALA A 133 10.31 -11.62 8.94
C ALA A 133 10.34 -12.53 7.70
N SER A 134 10.73 -12.03 6.53
CA SER A 134 10.64 -12.79 5.27
C SER A 134 11.72 -12.39 4.26
N SER A 135 11.73 -13.03 3.10
CA SER A 135 12.56 -12.66 1.94
C SER A 135 12.01 -11.45 1.15
N TYR A 136 11.04 -10.72 1.68
CA TYR A 136 10.46 -9.56 1.01
C TYR A 136 11.48 -8.42 0.94
N ASP A 137 11.98 -8.15 -0.25
CA ASP A 137 12.90 -7.06 -0.52
C ASP A 137 12.53 -6.33 -1.81
N PRO A 138 11.61 -5.35 -1.74
CA PRO A 138 11.15 -4.65 -2.92
C PRO A 138 12.25 -3.71 -3.44
N PRO A 139 12.72 -3.89 -4.70
CA PRO A 139 13.83 -3.10 -5.25
C PRO A 139 13.49 -1.62 -5.50
N ASN A 140 12.23 -1.23 -5.36
CA ASN A 140 11.77 0.16 -5.45
C ASN A 140 11.67 0.86 -4.09
N LEU A 141 12.07 0.20 -2.99
CA LEU A 141 12.17 0.86 -1.70
C LEU A 141 13.37 1.83 -1.71
N PRO A 142 13.22 3.06 -1.21
CA PRO A 142 14.35 3.99 -1.07
C PRO A 142 15.52 3.39 -0.28
N ALA A 143 16.75 3.83 -0.59
CA ALA A 143 17.95 3.32 0.10
C ALA A 143 17.93 3.64 1.61
N ASN A 144 17.33 4.77 1.99
CA ASN A 144 17.15 5.20 3.39
C ASN A 144 15.66 5.45 3.65
N PRO A 145 14.83 4.41 3.82
CA PRO A 145 13.40 4.56 3.96
C PRO A 145 13.02 5.22 5.28
N HIS A 146 12.15 6.21 5.24
CA HIS A 146 11.61 6.87 6.42
C HIS A 146 10.40 6.10 6.94
N PHE A 147 10.62 5.25 7.95
CA PHE A 147 9.54 4.46 8.55
C PHE A 147 8.74 5.25 9.57
N VAL A 148 7.40 5.15 9.45
CA VAL A 148 6.42 5.76 10.36
C VAL A 148 5.47 4.69 10.94
N PRO A 149 4.92 4.89 12.18
CA PRO A 149 4.05 3.93 12.84
C PRO A 149 2.63 3.91 12.29
#